data_0e7e22762a0380c39d0abb4a146f0462
#
_entry.id   0e7e22762a0380c39d0abb4a146f0462
#
_cell.length_a   1.000
_cell.length_b   1.000
_cell.length_c   1.000
_cell.angle_alpha   90.00
_cell.angle_beta   90.00
_cell.angle_gamma   90.00
#
_symmetry.space_group_name_H-M   'P 1'
#
loop_
_entity.id
_entity.type
_entity.pdbx_description
1 polymer ?
#
loop_
_entity_poly.entity_id
_entity_poly.type
_entity_poly.pdbx_seq_one_letter_code
_entity_poly.pdbx_strand_id
1 'polypeptide(L)'
;MDLLKIKNDLTTICNSVNLELYSVDYKKVNNENILSVVVDKKGFLDIDDIEAVTNKINEYLDKEDPIEEEYKLDVSSRGLEKDFEFDDASYYIGEWVEVKTMDQLHKGELVENTADSLILRTEKNKKIKINANDIVNIHIVVKF
;
A
#
# COMPACT_ATOMS: atom_id res chain seq x y z
N MET A 1 10.22 22.50 12.44
CA MET A 1 9.30 21.70 11.61
C MET A 1 8.57 20.68 12.47
N ASP A 2 7.28 20.57 12.29
CA ASP A 2 6.46 19.59 13.02
C ASP A 2 6.05 18.45 12.07
N LEU A 3 6.81 17.36 12.07
CA LEU A 3 6.57 16.24 11.18
C LEU A 3 5.24 15.55 11.47
N LEU A 4 4.80 15.51 12.74
CA LEU A 4 3.51 14.93 13.11
C LEU A 4 2.36 15.73 12.50
N LYS A 5 2.44 17.05 12.53
CA LYS A 5 1.43 17.91 11.89
C LYS A 5 1.39 17.69 10.40
N ILE A 6 2.56 17.63 9.75
CA ILE A 6 2.64 17.34 8.31
C ILE A 6 2.01 15.99 8.01
N LYS A 7 2.32 14.98 8.79
CA LYS A 7 1.75 13.64 8.62
C LYS A 7 0.22 13.65 8.72
N ASN A 8 -0.33 14.35 9.72
CA ASN A 8 -1.77 14.45 9.90
C ASN A 8 -2.44 15.17 8.73
N ASP A 9 -1.84 16.27 8.27
CA ASP A 9 -2.36 17.03 7.14
C ASP A 9 -2.29 16.22 5.84
N LEU A 10 -1.20 15.49 5.60
CA LEU A 10 -1.06 14.65 4.43
C LEU A 10 -2.02 13.45 4.46
N THR A 11 -2.34 12.92 5.63
CA THR A 11 -3.35 11.88 5.78
C THR A 11 -4.70 12.36 5.24
N THR A 12 -5.11 13.57 5.62
CA THR A 12 -6.35 14.18 5.14
C THR A 12 -6.31 14.37 3.63
N ILE A 13 -5.19 14.83 3.08
CA ILE A 13 -5.02 15.05 1.64
C ILE A 13 -5.13 13.72 0.88
N CYS A 14 -4.43 12.68 1.34
CA CYS A 14 -4.50 11.36 0.71
C CYS A 14 -5.93 10.83 0.71
N ASN A 15 -6.63 10.93 1.84
CA ASN A 15 -8.00 10.46 1.95
C ASN A 15 -8.94 11.20 0.99
N SER A 16 -8.67 12.48 0.70
CA SER A 16 -9.50 13.28 -0.20
C SER A 16 -9.45 12.79 -1.65
N VAL A 17 -8.44 12.01 -2.03
CA VAL A 17 -8.30 11.42 -3.35
C VAL A 17 -8.39 9.89 -3.31
N ASN A 18 -9.00 9.35 -2.26
CA ASN A 18 -9.22 7.90 -2.06
C ASN A 18 -7.93 7.09 -1.93
N LEU A 19 -6.89 7.71 -1.39
CA LEU A 19 -5.62 7.06 -1.10
C LEU A 19 -5.39 7.02 0.41
N GLU A 20 -4.45 6.19 0.81
CA GLU A 20 -4.02 6.06 2.20
C GLU A 20 -2.58 6.55 2.32
N LEU A 21 -2.27 7.26 3.41
CA LEU A 21 -0.90 7.60 3.72
C LEU A 21 -0.25 6.41 4.42
N TYR A 22 0.76 5.81 3.80
CA TYR A 22 1.49 4.69 4.39
C TYR A 22 2.60 5.19 5.31
N SER A 23 3.41 6.13 4.85
CA SER A 23 4.47 6.72 5.69
C SER A 23 4.89 8.08 5.20
N VAL A 24 5.41 8.88 6.12
CA VAL A 24 6.08 10.15 5.83
C VAL A 24 7.40 10.15 6.57
N ASP A 25 8.45 10.50 5.87
CA ASP A 25 9.80 10.58 6.42
C ASP A 25 10.51 11.81 5.87
N TYR A 26 11.32 12.44 6.71
CA TYR A 26 12.14 13.59 6.30
C TYR A 26 13.59 13.28 6.61
N LYS A 27 14.40 13.16 5.57
CA LYS A 27 15.77 12.69 5.72
C LYS A 27 16.71 13.43 4.78
N LYS A 28 17.97 13.35 5.10
CA LYS A 28 19.03 13.94 4.29
C LYS A 28 19.78 12.84 3.56
N VAL A 29 19.81 12.94 2.22
CA VAL A 29 20.50 11.98 1.36
C VAL A 29 21.39 12.77 0.41
N ASN A 30 22.70 12.49 0.42
CA ASN A 30 23.69 13.19 -0.44
C ASN A 30 23.60 14.72 -0.33
N ASN A 31 23.50 15.23 0.90
CA ASN A 31 23.35 16.66 1.19
C ASN A 31 22.04 17.29 0.72
N GLU A 32 21.05 16.49 0.31
CA GLU A 32 19.74 16.98 -0.05
C GLU A 32 18.71 16.56 1.00
N ASN A 33 17.85 17.49 1.39
CA ASN A 33 16.73 17.18 2.28
C ASN A 33 15.59 16.63 1.44
N ILE A 34 15.03 15.51 1.84
CA ILE A 34 13.97 14.84 1.09
C ILE A 34 12.78 14.56 2.02
N LEU A 35 11.62 15.08 1.64
CA LEU A 35 10.35 14.69 2.25
C LEU A 35 9.81 13.51 1.45
N SER A 36 9.88 12.32 2.06
CA SER A 36 9.47 11.06 1.43
C SER A 36 8.08 10.71 1.87
N VAL A 37 7.16 10.64 0.92
CA VAL A 37 5.76 10.30 1.18
C VAL A 37 5.45 9.02 0.44
N VAL A 38 5.03 7.99 1.18
CA VAL A 38 4.63 6.71 0.59
C VAL A 38 3.13 6.57 0.76
N VAL A 39 2.45 6.34 -0.34
CA VAL A 39 1.00 6.21 -0.38
C VAL A 39 0.59 4.80 -0.82
N ASP A 40 -0.62 4.42 -0.45
CA ASP A 40 -1.18 3.13 -0.79
C ASP A 40 -2.66 3.28 -1.12
N LYS A 41 -3.24 2.21 -1.61
CA LYS A 41 -4.65 2.13 -1.98
C LYS A 41 -5.07 0.67 -1.89
N LYS A 42 -6.30 0.41 -1.54
CA LYS A 42 -6.84 -0.93 -1.67
C LYS A 42 -6.83 -1.29 -3.14
N GLY A 43 -6.20 -2.42 -3.49
CA GLY A 43 -5.83 -2.73 -4.85
C GLY A 43 -4.47 -2.11 -5.17
N PHE A 44 -4.31 -1.60 -6.36
CA PHE A 44 -3.05 -1.04 -6.83
C PHE A 44 -3.21 0.40 -7.31
N LEU A 45 -2.20 1.21 -7.00
CA LEU A 45 -2.11 2.56 -7.48
C LEU A 45 -1.72 2.57 -8.95
N ASP A 46 -2.29 3.51 -9.71
CA ASP A 46 -1.79 3.82 -11.06
C ASP A 46 -1.05 5.17 -11.05
N ILE A 47 -0.50 5.54 -12.19
CA ILE A 47 0.29 6.78 -12.29
C ILE A 47 -0.59 8.02 -12.10
N ASP A 48 -1.85 7.95 -12.50
CA ASP A 48 -2.79 9.07 -12.34
C ASP A 48 -3.08 9.32 -10.85
N ASP A 49 -3.18 8.27 -10.04
CA ASP A 49 -3.33 8.39 -8.59
C ASP A 49 -2.14 9.14 -7.98
N ILE A 50 -0.93 8.75 -8.35
CA ILE A 50 0.30 9.38 -7.86
C ILE A 50 0.35 10.85 -8.26
N GLU A 51 0.03 11.15 -9.50
CA GLU A 51 0.04 12.51 -10.02
C GLU A 51 -0.98 13.40 -9.28
N ALA A 52 -2.20 12.89 -9.08
CA ALA A 52 -3.25 13.63 -8.40
C ALA A 52 -2.87 13.98 -6.96
N VAL A 53 -2.35 13.00 -6.20
CA VAL A 53 -1.96 13.23 -4.81
C VAL A 53 -0.72 14.13 -4.73
N THR A 54 0.22 13.97 -5.65
CA THR A 54 1.43 14.79 -5.68
C THR A 54 1.08 16.27 -5.89
N ASN A 55 0.17 16.57 -6.79
CA ASN A 55 -0.29 17.94 -7.04
C ASN A 55 -0.93 18.55 -5.80
N LYS A 56 -1.77 17.79 -5.10
CA LYS A 56 -2.39 18.28 -3.86
C LYS A 56 -1.39 18.48 -2.74
N ILE A 57 -0.41 17.60 -2.62
CA ILE A 57 0.66 17.74 -1.62
C ILE A 57 1.49 18.98 -1.91
N ASN A 58 1.83 19.23 -3.18
CA ASN A 58 2.57 20.42 -3.57
C ASN A 58 1.79 21.70 -3.24
N GLU A 59 0.49 21.74 -3.51
CA GLU A 59 -0.35 22.88 -3.15
C GLU A 59 -0.31 23.14 -1.64
N TYR A 60 -0.41 22.08 -0.84
CA TYR A 60 -0.35 22.18 0.61
C TYR A 60 1.01 22.73 1.07
N LEU A 61 2.09 22.17 0.54
CA LEU A 61 3.45 22.58 0.93
C LEU A 61 3.74 24.02 0.54
N ASP A 62 3.25 24.46 -0.63
CA ASP A 62 3.42 25.84 -1.08
C ASP A 62 2.62 26.83 -0.22
N LYS A 63 1.41 26.44 0.17
CA LYS A 63 0.53 27.30 0.97
C LYS A 63 0.95 27.42 2.43
N GLU A 64 1.22 26.28 3.07
CA GLU A 64 1.54 26.22 4.51
C GLU A 64 3.02 26.44 4.80
N ASP A 65 3.88 26.17 3.83
CA ASP A 65 5.33 26.33 3.93
C ASP A 65 5.90 25.79 5.26
N PRO A 66 5.64 24.51 5.59
CA PRO A 66 5.95 23.98 6.92
C PRO A 66 7.42 23.63 7.12
N ILE A 67 8.23 23.67 6.06
CA ILE A 67 9.65 23.33 6.09
C ILE A 67 10.43 24.56 5.64
N GLU A 68 11.30 25.07 6.53
CA GLU A 68 12.02 26.33 6.31
C GLU A 68 13.18 26.21 5.33
N GLU A 69 13.83 25.06 5.27
CA GLU A 69 14.98 24.81 4.41
C GLU A 69 14.58 24.26 3.05
N GLU A 70 15.50 24.29 2.09
CA GLU A 70 15.25 23.66 0.80
C GLU A 70 15.11 22.16 0.93
N TYR A 71 14.17 21.58 0.19
CA TYR A 71 13.94 20.15 0.19
C TYR A 71 13.32 19.72 -1.13
N LYS A 72 13.36 18.41 -1.37
CA LYS A 72 12.66 17.77 -2.48
C LYS A 72 11.54 16.93 -1.95
N LEU A 73 10.41 16.92 -2.66
CA LEU A 73 9.30 16.04 -2.38
C LEU A 73 9.44 14.77 -3.24
N ASP A 74 9.39 13.62 -2.57
CA ASP A 74 9.38 12.32 -3.23
C ASP A 74 8.11 11.60 -2.84
N VAL A 75 7.24 11.34 -3.81
CA VAL A 75 5.99 10.61 -3.59
C VAL A 75 6.06 9.29 -4.33
N SER A 76 5.88 8.20 -3.60
CA SER A 76 5.96 6.86 -4.17
C SER A 76 4.84 5.97 -3.65
N SER A 77 4.60 4.86 -4.34
CA SER A 77 3.67 3.84 -3.88
C SER A 77 4.38 2.86 -2.98
N ARG A 78 3.60 2.13 -2.18
CA ARG A 78 4.12 1.09 -1.31
C ARG A 78 4.75 -0.07 -2.09
N GLY A 79 4.42 -0.23 -3.37
CA GLY A 79 4.96 -1.28 -4.22
C GLY A 79 3.94 -2.37 -4.51
N LEU A 80 4.35 -3.35 -5.34
CA LEU A 80 3.47 -4.42 -5.79
C LEU A 80 3.41 -5.58 -4.79
N GLU A 81 4.54 -5.91 -4.16
CA GLU A 81 4.60 -6.98 -3.16
C GLU A 81 4.24 -6.41 -1.80
N LYS A 82 3.01 -6.62 -1.37
CA LYS A 82 2.52 -6.09 -0.11
C LYS A 82 1.58 -7.08 0.57
N ASP A 83 1.38 -6.87 1.85
CA ASP A 83 0.41 -7.63 2.64
C ASP A 83 -0.97 -6.97 2.53
N PHE A 84 -2.02 -7.76 2.69
CA PHE A 84 -3.37 -7.21 2.80
C PHE A 84 -4.20 -8.04 3.78
N GLU A 85 -5.28 -7.43 4.25
CA GLU A 85 -6.18 -8.09 5.20
C GLU A 85 -7.22 -8.93 4.47
N PHE A 86 -7.73 -9.95 5.14
CA PHE A 86 -8.77 -10.82 4.57
C PHE A 86 -9.95 -10.01 4.03
N ASP A 87 -10.37 -8.97 4.76
CA ASP A 87 -11.52 -8.15 4.36
C ASP A 87 -11.30 -7.39 3.04
N ASP A 88 -10.05 -7.21 2.64
CA ASP A 88 -9.68 -6.49 1.42
C ASP A 88 -9.37 -7.45 0.26
N ALA A 89 -9.51 -8.74 0.44
CA ALA A 89 -9.10 -9.75 -0.54
C ALA A 89 -9.77 -9.60 -1.90
N SER A 90 -11.01 -9.08 -1.95
CA SER A 90 -11.72 -8.90 -3.21
C SER A 90 -11.01 -7.95 -4.18
N TYR A 91 -10.18 -7.03 -3.67
CA TYR A 91 -9.40 -6.13 -4.51
C TYR A 91 -8.23 -6.81 -5.22
N TYR A 92 -7.90 -8.04 -4.82
CA TYR A 92 -6.70 -8.74 -5.26
C TYR A 92 -6.98 -10.06 -5.97
N ILE A 93 -8.22 -10.29 -6.38
CA ILE A 93 -8.60 -11.46 -7.17
C ILE A 93 -7.78 -11.47 -8.46
N GLY A 94 -7.16 -12.61 -8.77
CA GLY A 94 -6.28 -12.76 -9.92
C GLY A 94 -4.80 -12.63 -9.60
N GLU A 95 -4.47 -12.13 -8.41
CA GLU A 95 -3.08 -11.99 -7.99
C GLU A 95 -2.53 -13.29 -7.41
N TRP A 96 -1.23 -13.51 -7.59
CA TRP A 96 -0.53 -14.63 -6.96
C TRP A 96 -0.18 -14.24 -5.53
N VAL A 97 -0.58 -15.06 -4.56
CA VAL A 97 -0.41 -14.75 -3.15
C VAL A 97 0.24 -15.88 -2.38
N GLU A 98 0.85 -15.54 -1.24
CA GLU A 98 1.27 -16.47 -0.22
C GLU A 98 0.40 -16.24 1.01
N VAL A 99 -0.30 -17.28 1.45
CA VAL A 99 -1.15 -17.23 2.64
C VAL A 99 -0.51 -18.07 3.74
N LYS A 100 -0.12 -17.40 4.81
CA LYS A 100 0.46 -18.06 5.96
C LYS A 100 -0.63 -18.43 6.96
N THR A 101 -0.67 -19.70 7.33
CA THR A 101 -1.47 -20.19 8.44
C THR A 101 -0.53 -20.60 9.58
N MET A 102 -1.08 -21.09 10.70
CA MET A 102 -0.26 -21.43 11.88
C MET A 102 0.81 -22.46 11.57
N ASP A 103 0.55 -23.39 10.68
CA ASP A 103 1.42 -24.55 10.43
C ASP A 103 1.88 -24.68 8.98
N GLN A 104 1.38 -23.88 8.06
CA GLN A 104 1.69 -24.02 6.63
C GLN A 104 1.78 -22.67 5.92
N LEU A 105 2.45 -22.69 4.78
CA LEU A 105 2.45 -21.60 3.82
C LEU A 105 1.81 -22.10 2.53
N HIS A 106 0.71 -21.47 2.13
CA HIS A 106 -0.02 -21.81 0.90
C HIS A 106 0.29 -20.79 -0.18
N LYS A 107 0.53 -21.25 -1.40
CA LYS A 107 0.83 -20.38 -2.55
C LYS A 107 -0.14 -20.66 -3.68
N GLY A 108 -0.63 -19.62 -4.33
CA GLY A 108 -1.49 -19.77 -5.48
C GLY A 108 -2.09 -18.46 -5.94
N GLU A 109 -2.81 -18.55 -7.05
CA GLU A 109 -3.59 -17.43 -7.55
C GLU A 109 -4.85 -17.30 -6.70
N LEU A 110 -5.15 -16.12 -6.22
CA LEU A 110 -6.39 -15.86 -5.50
C LEU A 110 -7.54 -15.83 -6.51
N VAL A 111 -8.39 -16.85 -6.50
CA VAL A 111 -9.47 -16.96 -7.49
C VAL A 111 -10.83 -16.59 -6.93
N GLU A 112 -11.04 -16.73 -5.62
CA GLU A 112 -12.30 -16.40 -4.99
C GLU A 112 -12.10 -16.05 -3.52
N ASN A 113 -12.92 -15.13 -3.05
CA ASN A 113 -12.99 -14.72 -1.65
C ASN A 113 -14.44 -14.84 -1.21
N THR A 114 -14.70 -15.76 -0.30
CA THR A 114 -16.05 -15.94 0.28
C THR A 114 -16.13 -15.19 1.60
N ALA A 115 -17.30 -15.21 2.26
CA ALA A 115 -17.50 -14.51 3.52
C ALA A 115 -16.55 -15.01 4.63
N ASP A 116 -16.08 -16.24 4.54
CA ASP A 116 -15.30 -16.89 5.59
C ASP A 116 -14.01 -17.57 5.11
N SER A 117 -13.67 -17.46 3.83
CA SER A 117 -12.51 -18.17 3.29
C SER A 117 -11.94 -17.54 2.04
N LEU A 118 -10.70 -17.94 1.71
CA LEU A 118 -10.06 -17.67 0.42
C LEU A 118 -9.93 -18.97 -0.35
N ILE A 119 -10.06 -18.89 -1.67
CA ILE A 119 -9.81 -20.02 -2.56
C ILE A 119 -8.64 -19.67 -3.47
N LEU A 120 -7.59 -20.49 -3.42
CA LEU A 120 -6.39 -20.34 -4.23
C LEU A 120 -6.35 -21.44 -5.28
N ARG A 121 -5.79 -21.12 -6.46
CA ARG A 121 -5.44 -22.10 -7.48
C ARG A 121 -3.94 -22.27 -7.52
N THR A 122 -3.46 -23.48 -7.25
CA THR A 122 -2.03 -23.79 -7.25
C THR A 122 -1.50 -23.91 -8.67
N GLU A 123 -0.16 -23.97 -8.82
CA GLU A 123 0.50 -24.20 -10.10
C GLU A 123 0.05 -25.49 -10.78
N LYS A 124 -0.36 -26.48 -9.98
CA LYS A 124 -0.88 -27.77 -10.48
C LYS A 124 -2.38 -27.72 -10.79
N ASN A 125 -2.94 -26.51 -10.83
CA ASN A 125 -4.36 -26.28 -11.12
C ASN A 125 -5.31 -26.93 -10.09
N LYS A 126 -4.87 -27.05 -8.85
CA LYS A 126 -5.70 -27.54 -7.73
C LYS A 126 -6.21 -26.36 -6.93
N LYS A 127 -7.46 -26.44 -6.50
CA LYS A 127 -8.04 -25.40 -5.63
C LYS A 127 -7.84 -25.76 -4.17
N ILE A 128 -7.45 -24.78 -3.39
CA ILE A 128 -7.27 -24.88 -1.95
C ILE A 128 -8.19 -23.87 -1.29
N LYS A 129 -8.96 -24.31 -0.31
CA LYS A 129 -9.80 -23.43 0.51
C LYS A 129 -9.13 -23.19 1.85
N ILE A 130 -8.96 -21.92 2.22
CA ILE A 130 -8.32 -21.52 3.48
C ILE A 130 -9.33 -20.69 4.28
N ASN A 131 -9.66 -21.14 5.49
CA ASN A 131 -10.59 -20.41 6.35
C ASN A 131 -9.96 -19.13 6.90
N ALA A 132 -10.74 -18.07 6.97
CA ALA A 132 -10.29 -16.78 7.46
C ALA A 132 -9.66 -16.88 8.86
N ASN A 133 -10.25 -17.68 9.74
CA ASN A 133 -9.78 -17.85 11.12
C ASN A 133 -8.38 -18.47 11.21
N ASP A 134 -7.95 -19.19 10.17
CA ASP A 134 -6.63 -19.85 10.15
C ASP A 134 -5.55 -18.95 9.57
N ILE A 135 -5.91 -17.82 8.98
CA ILE A 135 -4.98 -16.94 8.26
C ILE A 135 -4.20 -16.08 9.25
N VAL A 136 -2.88 -16.14 9.16
CA VAL A 136 -1.96 -15.28 9.92
C VAL A 136 -1.55 -14.08 9.09
N ASN A 137 -1.28 -14.31 7.80
CA ASN A 137 -0.81 -13.25 6.90
C ASN A 137 -1.12 -13.60 5.45
N ILE A 138 -1.42 -12.59 4.65
CA ILE A 138 -1.61 -12.71 3.21
C ILE A 138 -0.65 -11.73 2.53
N HIS A 139 0.19 -12.25 1.64
CA HIS A 139 1.21 -11.45 0.96
C HIS A 139 1.11 -11.64 -0.54
N ILE A 140 1.15 -10.55 -1.29
CA ILE A 140 1.16 -10.59 -2.76
C ILE A 140 2.57 -10.90 -3.23
N VAL A 141 2.69 -11.84 -4.16
CA VAL A 141 3.98 -12.20 -4.77
C VAL A 141 3.93 -11.83 -6.24
N VAL A 142 4.93 -11.09 -6.68
CA VAL A 142 5.08 -10.78 -8.11
C VAL A 142 5.65 -12.02 -8.78
N LYS A 143 4.87 -12.58 -9.69
CA LYS A 143 5.26 -13.78 -10.41
C LYS A 143 5.65 -13.42 -11.85
N PHE A 144 6.84 -13.82 -12.22
CA PHE A 144 7.39 -13.60 -13.56
C PHE A 144 7.39 -14.88 -14.40
#